data_1480fc10fc8ddb294edb62b7ce555887
#
_entry.id   1480fc10fc8ddb294edb62b7ce555887
#
_cell.length_a   1.000
_cell.length_b   1.000
_cell.length_c   1.000
_cell.angle_alpha   90.00
_cell.angle_beta   90.00
_cell.angle_gamma   90.00
#
_symmetry.space_group_name_H-M   'P 1'
#
loop_
_entity.id
_entity.type
_entity.pdbx_description
1 polymer ?
#
loop_
_entity_poly.entity_id
_entity_poly.type
_entity_poly.pdbx_seq_one_letter_code
_entity_poly.pdbx_strand_id
1 'polypeptide(L)'
;MAETLFAGRCVDGDIALCEAALSTQCFLKLVELGVPFPRNRYGEYIGYKTDHDPRRRATSVGPYTSKQMTECLEAAVQAKGVPMLDKTQVIKILTDGDTVCGLLCLNVTAQNDADRFVLIRCKNVIWATGGPAGMYADSVYPFSQYGATGLALEAGAKGKNLTEWQYGLASVAPRWNVSGTYMQVLPRVYSAAADGSDEREFLMDFFTDAHDMLSKLFLKGYQWPFDVRKVADGSSIIDILVYLETCKGRKVYLDYRTNPADGEFSYDDLLPEAHEYLTRAGACFGTPIERLAHMNQPAIDFYLSRGVDLHSEKLEIALCSQHNNGG
;
A
#
# COMPACT_ATOMS: atom_id res chain seq x y z
N MET A 1 14.34 -4.85 -12.50
CA MET A 1 14.18 -4.25 -11.15
C MET A 1 14.98 -2.95 -11.03
N ALA A 2 16.29 -2.93 -11.29
CA ALA A 2 17.08 -1.70 -11.23
C ALA A 2 16.47 -0.57 -12.07
N GLU A 3 16.09 -0.81 -13.32
CA GLU A 3 15.41 0.16 -14.19
C GLU A 3 14.10 0.68 -13.58
N THR A 4 13.35 -0.18 -12.92
CA THR A 4 12.09 0.19 -12.24
C THR A 4 12.36 1.13 -11.06
N LEU A 5 13.35 0.82 -10.24
CA LEU A 5 13.77 1.67 -9.12
C LEU A 5 14.32 3.02 -9.61
N PHE A 6 15.09 3.00 -10.69
CA PHE A 6 15.62 4.21 -11.33
C PHE A 6 14.56 5.10 -11.99
N ALA A 7 13.41 4.56 -12.33
CA ALA A 7 12.33 5.34 -12.94
C ALA A 7 11.88 6.53 -12.06
N GLY A 8 11.93 6.38 -10.74
CA GLY A 8 11.66 7.46 -9.79
C GLY A 8 12.75 8.54 -9.70
N ARG A 9 13.97 8.25 -10.16
CA ARG A 9 15.14 9.15 -10.14
C ARG A 9 15.60 9.62 -8.76
N CYS A 10 15.11 9.00 -7.70
CA CYS A 10 15.36 9.39 -6.30
C CYS A 10 16.06 8.30 -5.49
N VAL A 11 16.42 7.17 -6.08
CA VAL A 11 17.10 6.07 -5.38
C VAL A 11 18.61 6.19 -5.47
N ASP A 12 19.30 5.62 -4.46
CA ASP A 12 20.74 5.38 -4.55
C ASP A 12 21.02 4.26 -5.55
N GLY A 13 21.87 4.54 -6.55
CA GLY A 13 22.14 3.61 -7.65
C GLY A 13 22.79 2.31 -7.19
N ASP A 14 23.71 2.38 -6.27
CA ASP A 14 24.45 1.22 -5.77
C ASP A 14 23.55 0.33 -4.92
N ILE A 15 22.71 0.93 -4.06
CA ILE A 15 21.72 0.20 -3.27
C ILE A 15 20.69 -0.47 -4.20
N ALA A 16 20.16 0.27 -5.18
CA ALA A 16 19.19 -0.27 -6.14
C ALA A 16 19.76 -1.45 -6.95
N LEU A 17 21.05 -1.39 -7.30
CA LEU A 17 21.72 -2.50 -7.98
C LEU A 17 21.87 -3.73 -7.07
N CYS A 18 22.26 -3.53 -5.82
CA CYS A 18 22.36 -4.60 -4.83
C CYS A 18 20.98 -5.27 -4.57
N GLU A 19 19.93 -4.48 -4.39
CA GLU A 19 18.56 -5.00 -4.24
C GLU A 19 18.12 -5.80 -5.47
N ALA A 20 18.38 -5.27 -6.66
CA ALA A 20 18.04 -5.96 -7.91
C ALA A 20 18.78 -7.30 -8.05
N ALA A 21 20.07 -7.33 -7.72
CA ALA A 21 20.90 -8.53 -7.80
C ALA A 21 20.43 -9.64 -6.84
N LEU A 22 20.00 -9.27 -5.63
CA LEU A 22 19.60 -10.21 -4.59
C LEU A 22 18.11 -10.56 -4.61
N SER A 23 17.26 -9.81 -5.33
CA SER A 23 15.81 -9.92 -5.29
C SER A 23 15.28 -11.33 -5.56
N THR A 24 15.86 -12.04 -6.53
CA THR A 24 15.44 -13.41 -6.86
C THR A 24 15.75 -14.38 -5.72
N GLN A 25 16.91 -14.26 -5.09
CA GLN A 25 17.28 -15.09 -3.94
C GLN A 25 16.37 -14.84 -2.75
N CYS A 26 16.05 -13.57 -2.47
CA CYS A 26 15.12 -13.20 -1.40
C CYS A 26 13.72 -13.76 -1.65
N PHE A 27 13.22 -13.67 -2.89
CA PHE A 27 11.94 -14.25 -3.26
C PHE A 27 11.91 -15.79 -3.06
N LEU A 28 12.92 -16.49 -3.58
CA LEU A 28 13.02 -17.94 -3.41
C LEU A 28 13.15 -18.36 -1.95
N LYS A 29 13.80 -17.51 -1.12
CA LYS A 29 13.86 -17.77 0.32
C LYS A 29 12.49 -17.67 0.99
N LEU A 30 11.65 -16.72 0.61
CA LEU A 30 10.27 -16.65 1.09
C LEU A 30 9.45 -17.88 0.68
N VAL A 31 9.65 -18.36 -0.54
CA VAL A 31 9.02 -19.61 -1.03
C VAL A 31 9.46 -20.80 -0.19
N GLU A 32 10.77 -20.94 0.07
CA GLU A 32 11.35 -22.00 0.91
C GLU A 32 10.78 -21.98 2.33
N LEU A 33 10.52 -20.80 2.87
CA LEU A 33 9.90 -20.61 4.18
C LEU A 33 8.40 -20.89 4.21
N GLY A 34 7.78 -21.18 3.07
CA GLY A 34 6.39 -21.61 2.98
C GLY A 34 5.38 -20.52 2.61
N VAL A 35 5.81 -19.34 2.16
CA VAL A 35 4.87 -18.33 1.66
C VAL A 35 4.18 -18.88 0.40
N PRO A 36 2.83 -19.00 0.37
CA PRO A 36 2.10 -19.74 -0.65
C PRO A 36 1.83 -18.89 -1.89
N PHE A 37 2.87 -18.41 -2.55
CA PHE A 37 2.73 -17.68 -3.81
C PHE A 37 2.06 -18.57 -4.88
N PRO A 38 1.08 -18.03 -5.62
CA PRO A 38 0.31 -18.79 -6.59
C PRO A 38 1.18 -19.28 -7.76
N ARG A 39 0.89 -20.49 -8.23
CA ARG A 39 1.54 -21.09 -9.39
C ARG A 39 0.51 -21.51 -10.44
N ASN A 40 0.91 -21.46 -11.69
CA ASN A 40 0.12 -22.01 -12.78
C ASN A 40 0.24 -23.55 -12.83
N ARG A 41 -0.46 -24.18 -13.78
CA ARG A 41 -0.45 -25.63 -13.97
C ARG A 41 0.94 -26.22 -14.31
N TYR A 42 1.89 -25.38 -14.71
CA TYR A 42 3.25 -25.79 -15.04
C TYR A 42 4.23 -25.55 -13.88
N GLY A 43 3.75 -25.06 -12.74
CA GLY A 43 4.57 -24.74 -11.56
C GLY A 43 5.25 -23.38 -11.60
N GLU A 44 5.01 -22.54 -12.62
CA GLU A 44 5.54 -21.19 -12.71
C GLU A 44 4.77 -20.24 -11.81
N TYR A 45 5.46 -19.27 -11.18
CA TYR A 45 4.81 -18.26 -10.37
C TYR A 45 3.97 -17.31 -11.23
N ILE A 46 2.74 -17.06 -10.80
CA ILE A 46 1.84 -16.15 -11.49
C ILE A 46 2.24 -14.72 -11.15
N GLY A 47 2.71 -13.99 -12.17
CA GLY A 47 3.07 -12.60 -12.07
C GLY A 47 2.00 -11.68 -12.64
N TYR A 48 1.91 -10.47 -12.09
CA TYR A 48 1.05 -9.40 -12.60
C TYR A 48 1.84 -8.13 -12.89
N LYS A 49 1.28 -7.29 -13.76
CA LYS A 49 1.84 -5.99 -14.11
C LYS A 49 1.63 -5.03 -12.94
N THR A 50 2.68 -4.31 -12.59
CA THR A 50 2.61 -3.14 -11.72
C THR A 50 3.05 -1.90 -12.49
N ASP A 51 2.83 -0.75 -11.90
CA ASP A 51 3.38 0.48 -12.41
C ASP A 51 4.91 0.37 -12.53
N HIS A 52 5.49 0.94 -13.57
CA HIS A 52 6.93 0.85 -13.87
C HIS A 52 7.50 -0.56 -14.09
N ASP A 53 6.70 -1.63 -14.02
CA ASP A 53 7.16 -2.99 -14.31
C ASP A 53 6.32 -3.70 -15.37
N PRO A 54 6.64 -3.51 -16.66
CA PRO A 54 5.93 -4.17 -17.75
C PRO A 54 6.18 -5.68 -17.84
N ARG A 55 7.17 -6.20 -17.11
CA ARG A 55 7.61 -7.61 -17.18
C ARG A 55 6.84 -8.55 -16.26
N ARG A 56 5.81 -8.05 -15.56
CA ARG A 56 4.94 -8.86 -14.69
C ARG A 56 5.69 -9.65 -13.63
N ARG A 57 6.69 -9.04 -12.99
CA ARG A 57 7.49 -9.68 -11.93
C ARG A 57 6.81 -9.69 -10.57
N ALA A 58 5.81 -8.85 -10.35
CA ALA A 58 5.09 -8.82 -9.09
C ALA A 58 4.27 -10.09 -8.92
N THR A 59 4.30 -10.67 -7.73
CA THR A 59 3.42 -11.76 -7.32
C THR A 59 2.90 -11.48 -5.91
N SER A 60 1.73 -12.02 -5.58
CA SER A 60 1.12 -11.81 -4.27
C SER A 60 0.23 -12.98 -3.88
N VAL A 61 -0.12 -13.04 -2.61
CA VAL A 61 -1.10 -13.97 -2.05
C VAL A 61 -2.38 -13.18 -1.68
N GLY A 62 -2.80 -12.29 -2.58
CA GLY A 62 -3.93 -11.39 -2.34
C GLY A 62 -3.65 -10.37 -1.22
N PRO A 63 -4.67 -9.91 -0.48
CA PRO A 63 -4.53 -8.87 0.54
C PRO A 63 -3.68 -9.29 1.75
N TYR A 64 -3.44 -10.57 1.92
CA TYR A 64 -2.71 -11.12 3.07
C TYR A 64 -1.23 -11.41 2.81
N THR A 65 -0.66 -10.97 1.70
CA THR A 65 0.74 -11.23 1.34
C THR A 65 1.71 -10.85 2.44
N SER A 66 1.64 -9.62 2.95
CA SER A 66 2.54 -9.15 4.02
C SER A 66 2.34 -9.92 5.33
N LYS A 67 1.09 -10.26 5.68
CA LYS A 67 0.78 -11.06 6.87
C LYS A 67 1.47 -12.44 6.79
N GLN A 68 1.27 -13.15 5.69
CA GLN A 68 1.83 -14.50 5.51
C GLN A 68 3.35 -14.48 5.42
N MET A 69 3.95 -13.48 4.78
CA MET A 69 5.40 -13.29 4.79
C MET A 69 5.92 -13.12 6.22
N THR A 70 5.27 -12.27 7.02
CA THR A 70 5.67 -12.01 8.40
C THR A 70 5.55 -13.28 9.27
N GLU A 71 4.42 -14.00 9.17
CA GLU A 71 4.20 -15.24 9.92
C GLU A 71 5.24 -16.32 9.60
N CYS A 72 5.57 -16.51 8.31
CA CYS A 72 6.61 -17.46 7.89
C CYS A 72 8.01 -17.07 8.39
N LEU A 73 8.34 -15.77 8.32
CA LEU A 73 9.62 -15.25 8.80
C LEU A 73 9.73 -15.34 10.32
N GLU A 74 8.68 -15.01 11.06
CA GLU A 74 8.62 -15.14 12.51
C GLU A 74 8.84 -16.59 12.95
N ALA A 75 8.12 -17.53 12.36
CA ALA A 75 8.28 -18.95 12.62
C ALA A 75 9.73 -19.41 12.37
N ALA A 76 10.37 -18.92 11.31
CA ALA A 76 11.74 -19.25 10.99
C ALA A 76 12.74 -18.67 12.01
N VAL A 77 12.48 -17.47 12.55
CA VAL A 77 13.29 -16.84 13.62
C VAL A 77 13.15 -17.65 14.91
N GLN A 78 11.92 -18.02 15.28
CA GLN A 78 11.63 -18.84 16.46
C GLN A 78 12.31 -20.22 16.37
N ALA A 79 12.24 -20.88 15.20
CA ALA A 79 12.90 -22.17 14.97
C ALA A 79 14.42 -22.13 15.11
N LYS A 80 15.04 -20.95 14.94
CA LYS A 80 16.46 -20.72 15.17
C LYS A 80 16.81 -20.43 16.64
N GLY A 81 15.81 -20.34 17.52
CA GLY A 81 16.02 -20.02 18.94
C GLY A 81 16.50 -18.57 19.17
N VAL A 82 16.26 -17.67 18.25
CA VAL A 82 16.60 -16.26 18.44
C VAL A 82 15.63 -15.65 19.46
N PRO A 83 16.11 -15.04 20.55
CA PRO A 83 15.25 -14.40 21.54
C PRO A 83 14.43 -13.27 20.93
N MET A 84 13.13 -13.25 21.18
CA MET A 84 12.20 -12.20 20.78
C MET A 84 11.69 -11.50 22.04
N LEU A 85 11.81 -10.17 22.08
CA LEU A 85 11.37 -9.35 23.21
C LEU A 85 10.10 -8.58 22.79
N ASP A 86 8.95 -9.23 22.95
CA ASP A 86 7.65 -8.60 22.69
C ASP A 86 7.38 -7.47 23.66
N LYS A 87 6.52 -6.51 23.24
CA LYS A 87 6.12 -5.39 24.08
C LYS A 87 7.27 -4.56 24.63
N THR A 88 8.42 -4.60 23.94
CA THR A 88 9.64 -3.89 24.30
C THR A 88 9.95 -2.83 23.25
N GLN A 89 9.66 -1.58 23.58
CA GLN A 89 9.84 -0.44 22.69
C GLN A 89 11.22 0.19 22.90
N VAL A 90 12.02 0.28 21.84
CA VAL A 90 13.28 1.06 21.89
C VAL A 90 12.93 2.55 21.98
N ILE A 91 13.49 3.23 22.96
CA ILE A 91 13.29 4.66 23.18
C ILE A 91 14.59 5.47 23.03
N LYS A 92 15.74 4.82 23.00
CA LYS A 92 17.03 5.45 22.70
C LYS A 92 18.05 4.42 22.22
N ILE A 93 18.84 4.81 21.22
CA ILE A 93 20.05 4.12 20.83
C ILE A 93 21.20 4.74 21.63
N LEU A 94 21.96 3.92 22.36
CA LEU A 94 23.06 4.38 23.18
C LEU A 94 24.36 4.31 22.39
N THR A 95 25.11 5.41 22.40
CA THR A 95 26.39 5.52 21.71
C THR A 95 27.48 5.99 22.65
N ASP A 96 28.72 5.55 22.40
CA ASP A 96 29.94 6.09 22.95
C ASP A 96 30.78 6.67 21.80
N GLY A 97 30.77 7.98 21.68
CA GLY A 97 31.20 8.66 20.46
C GLY A 97 30.37 8.19 19.25
N ASP A 98 31.04 7.72 18.21
CA ASP A 98 30.41 7.23 16.96
C ASP A 98 30.09 5.72 16.99
N THR A 99 30.20 5.08 18.15
CA THR A 99 30.02 3.64 18.28
C THR A 99 28.77 3.30 19.08
N VAL A 100 27.93 2.44 18.54
CA VAL A 100 26.76 1.91 19.26
C VAL A 100 27.23 1.00 20.38
N CYS A 101 26.69 1.21 21.58
CA CYS A 101 26.99 0.38 22.76
C CYS A 101 25.77 -0.31 23.37
N GLY A 102 24.56 0.08 22.96
CA GLY A 102 23.35 -0.55 23.45
C GLY A 102 22.05 0.15 23.05
N LEU A 103 20.97 -0.32 23.64
CA LEU A 103 19.62 0.25 23.51
C LEU A 103 19.01 0.46 24.87
N LEU A 104 18.33 1.59 25.07
CA LEU A 104 17.40 1.77 26.17
C LEU A 104 16.00 1.49 25.64
N CYS A 105 15.29 0.61 26.31
CA CYS A 105 13.97 0.15 25.92
C CYS A 105 12.96 0.37 27.05
N LEU A 106 11.70 0.49 26.65
CA LEU A 106 10.53 0.56 27.52
C LEU A 106 9.73 -0.74 27.40
N ASN A 107 9.59 -1.46 28.52
CA ASN A 107 8.61 -2.54 28.61
C ASN A 107 7.22 -1.93 28.81
N VAL A 108 6.39 -1.95 27.76
CA VAL A 108 5.07 -1.31 27.77
C VAL A 108 4.02 -2.06 28.60
N THR A 109 4.34 -3.26 29.08
CA THR A 109 3.47 -4.08 29.94
C THR A 109 3.90 -4.09 31.41
N ALA A 110 4.96 -3.39 31.75
CA ALA A 110 5.47 -3.35 33.13
C ALA A 110 4.44 -2.76 34.09
N GLN A 111 4.21 -3.47 35.21
CA GLN A 111 3.26 -3.06 36.24
C GLN A 111 3.92 -2.15 37.30
N ASN A 112 5.25 -2.10 37.35
CA ASN A 112 6.01 -1.30 38.29
C ASN A 112 7.19 -0.61 37.58
N ASP A 113 7.78 0.39 38.25
CA ASP A 113 8.86 1.19 37.67
C ASP A 113 10.18 0.42 37.55
N ALA A 114 10.42 -0.59 38.41
CA ALA A 114 11.65 -1.36 38.40
C ALA A 114 11.79 -2.19 37.10
N ASP A 115 10.67 -2.69 36.57
CA ASP A 115 10.65 -3.54 35.39
C ASP A 115 10.35 -2.74 34.10
N ARG A 116 10.13 -1.41 34.20
CA ARG A 116 9.73 -0.56 33.11
C ARG A 116 10.83 -0.33 32.09
N PHE A 117 12.06 -0.18 32.52
CA PHE A 117 13.19 0.10 31.64
C PHE A 117 14.07 -1.14 31.47
N VAL A 118 14.41 -1.44 30.22
CA VAL A 118 15.27 -2.55 29.83
C VAL A 118 16.49 -1.98 29.11
N LEU A 119 17.69 -2.32 29.62
CA LEU A 119 18.95 -1.96 28.99
C LEU A 119 19.50 -3.19 28.25
N ILE A 120 19.65 -3.03 26.92
CA ILE A 120 20.24 -4.06 26.06
C ILE A 120 21.64 -3.63 25.65
N ARG A 121 22.67 -4.41 26.03
CA ARG A 121 24.03 -4.17 25.57
C ARG A 121 24.28 -4.88 24.26
N CYS A 122 24.71 -4.16 23.25
CA CYS A 122 25.04 -4.72 21.95
C CYS A 122 26.10 -3.87 21.23
N LYS A 123 26.82 -4.48 20.31
CA LYS A 123 27.86 -3.81 19.50
C LYS A 123 27.31 -3.32 18.16
N ASN A 124 26.23 -3.91 17.68
CA ASN A 124 25.62 -3.60 16.40
C ASN A 124 24.11 -3.61 16.56
N VAL A 125 23.44 -2.75 15.82
CA VAL A 125 21.97 -2.66 15.73
C VAL A 125 21.57 -2.68 14.27
N ILE A 126 20.65 -3.58 13.92
CA ILE A 126 19.95 -3.53 12.63
C ILE A 126 18.64 -2.80 12.87
N TRP A 127 18.51 -1.60 12.28
CA TRP A 127 17.32 -0.77 12.43
C TRP A 127 16.32 -1.09 11.32
N ALA A 128 15.32 -1.91 11.62
CA ALA A 128 14.34 -2.42 10.67
C ALA A 128 12.89 -2.10 11.11
N THR A 129 12.64 -0.87 11.54
CA THR A 129 11.38 -0.43 12.14
C THR A 129 10.32 0.02 11.10
N GLY A 130 10.62 -0.08 9.82
CA GLY A 130 9.78 0.42 8.74
C GLY A 130 9.92 1.93 8.53
N GLY A 131 9.22 2.43 7.52
CA GLY A 131 9.25 3.84 7.14
C GLY A 131 8.38 4.74 8.03
N PRO A 132 8.60 6.05 8.02
CA PRO A 132 7.94 7.03 8.89
C PRO A 132 6.59 7.54 8.35
N ALA A 133 5.99 6.94 7.34
CA ALA A 133 4.76 7.44 6.71
C ALA A 133 3.57 7.59 7.68
N GLY A 134 3.56 6.82 8.77
CA GLY A 134 2.54 6.92 9.83
C GLY A 134 2.52 8.25 10.60
N MET A 135 3.50 9.13 10.40
CA MET A 135 3.51 10.47 10.98
C MET A 135 2.47 11.42 10.37
N TYR A 136 1.97 11.11 9.18
CA TYR A 136 0.92 11.89 8.52
C TYR A 136 -0.46 11.51 9.04
N ALA A 137 -1.38 12.46 9.04
CA ALA A 137 -2.77 12.25 9.46
C ALA A 137 -3.44 11.18 8.59
N ASP A 138 -3.30 11.32 7.27
CA ASP A 138 -3.79 10.35 6.30
C ASP A 138 -2.62 9.47 5.83
N SER A 139 -2.67 8.21 6.22
CA SER A 139 -1.62 7.23 5.98
C SER A 139 -2.20 5.83 5.86
N VAL A 140 -1.58 4.98 5.04
CA VAL A 140 -1.94 3.55 4.98
C VAL A 140 -1.40 2.77 6.17
N TYR A 141 -0.43 3.32 6.90
CA TYR A 141 0.12 2.65 8.07
C TYR A 141 -0.86 2.65 9.24
N PRO A 142 -0.89 1.59 10.04
CA PRO A 142 -1.63 1.58 11.30
C PRO A 142 -1.22 2.75 12.21
N PHE A 143 -2.13 3.22 13.06
CA PHE A 143 -1.87 4.36 13.96
C PHE A 143 -0.65 4.19 14.88
N SER A 144 -0.22 2.95 15.16
CA SER A 144 0.95 2.66 15.98
C SER A 144 2.27 2.62 15.20
N GLN A 145 2.24 2.74 13.87
CA GLN A 145 3.42 2.56 13.02
C GLN A 145 4.00 3.90 12.58
N TYR A 146 4.99 4.38 13.32
CA TYR A 146 5.69 5.65 13.05
C TYR A 146 7.12 5.48 12.54
N GLY A 147 7.63 4.24 12.43
CA GLY A 147 8.95 3.93 11.90
C GLY A 147 10.13 4.25 12.81
N ALA A 148 9.95 5.05 13.86
CA ALA A 148 10.99 5.43 14.84
C ALA A 148 12.30 5.98 14.20
N THR A 149 12.21 6.54 12.99
CA THR A 149 13.37 7.07 12.22
C THR A 149 14.16 8.11 13.00
N GLY A 150 13.50 8.93 13.83
CA GLY A 150 14.12 9.96 14.64
C GLY A 150 15.18 9.41 15.61
N LEU A 151 15.00 8.21 16.16
CA LEU A 151 15.98 7.60 17.07
C LEU A 151 17.28 7.23 16.35
N ALA A 152 17.17 6.75 15.11
CA ALA A 152 18.35 6.44 14.31
C ALA A 152 19.11 7.73 13.92
N LEU A 153 18.38 8.79 13.51
CA LEU A 153 18.97 10.09 13.18
C LEU A 153 19.62 10.75 14.42
N GLU A 154 18.98 10.68 15.59
CA GLU A 154 19.56 11.16 16.86
C GLU A 154 20.87 10.43 17.20
N ALA A 155 20.97 9.15 16.90
CA ALA A 155 22.18 8.35 17.09
C ALA A 155 23.27 8.58 16.02
N GLY A 156 23.06 9.52 15.07
CA GLY A 156 24.02 9.89 14.05
C GLY A 156 23.89 9.14 12.72
N ALA A 157 22.82 8.37 12.52
CA ALA A 157 22.57 7.73 11.22
C ALA A 157 22.35 8.79 10.15
N LYS A 158 22.85 8.54 8.94
CA LYS A 158 22.67 9.42 7.80
C LYS A 158 21.37 9.10 7.08
N GLY A 159 20.51 10.12 6.92
CA GLY A 159 19.32 10.03 6.09
C GLY A 159 19.61 10.45 4.65
N LYS A 160 18.93 9.81 3.68
CA LYS A 160 19.00 10.15 2.25
C LYS A 160 17.59 10.16 1.66
N ASN A 161 17.35 11.08 0.75
CA ASN A 161 16.06 11.24 0.04
C ASN A 161 14.84 11.37 0.97
N LEU A 162 14.99 12.04 2.10
CA LEU A 162 13.94 12.16 3.13
C LEU A 162 12.72 12.96 2.67
N THR A 163 12.81 13.65 1.53
CA THR A 163 11.70 14.40 0.90
C THR A 163 10.91 13.55 -0.10
N GLU A 164 11.40 12.35 -0.42
CA GLU A 164 10.83 11.50 -1.48
C GLU A 164 9.71 10.61 -0.91
N TRP A 165 8.54 11.18 -0.79
CA TRP A 165 7.35 10.50 -0.31
C TRP A 165 6.48 9.98 -1.43
N GLN A 166 5.93 8.81 -1.24
CA GLN A 166 4.87 8.28 -2.09
C GLN A 166 3.51 8.52 -1.47
N TYR A 167 2.57 8.93 -2.31
CA TYR A 167 1.18 9.13 -1.97
C TYR A 167 0.31 8.29 -2.90
N GLY A 168 -0.84 7.85 -2.42
CA GLY A 168 -1.81 7.12 -3.21
C GLY A 168 -3.15 7.02 -2.50
N LEU A 169 -4.17 6.61 -3.22
CA LEU A 169 -5.50 6.45 -2.66
C LEU A 169 -5.55 5.28 -1.70
N ALA A 170 -6.10 5.51 -0.53
CA ALA A 170 -6.32 4.50 0.49
C ALA A 170 -7.62 4.75 1.25
N SER A 171 -8.19 3.70 1.82
CA SER A 171 -9.30 3.85 2.76
C SER A 171 -8.81 4.44 4.08
N VAL A 172 -9.69 5.25 4.68
CA VAL A 172 -9.40 5.96 5.94
C VAL A 172 -9.60 5.03 7.14
N ALA A 173 -10.64 4.22 7.10
CA ALA A 173 -10.96 3.25 8.16
C ALA A 173 -11.62 1.99 7.56
N PRO A 174 -10.98 0.83 7.67
CA PRO A 174 -9.58 0.62 8.08
C PRO A 174 -8.59 1.26 7.11
N ARG A 175 -7.40 1.61 7.58
CA ARG A 175 -6.32 2.13 6.72
C ARG A 175 -5.81 1.03 5.80
N TRP A 176 -6.06 1.17 4.50
CA TRP A 176 -5.68 0.15 3.52
C TRP A 176 -5.60 0.73 2.11
N ASN A 177 -4.64 0.24 1.31
CA ASN A 177 -4.56 0.62 -0.10
C ASN A 177 -5.78 0.18 -0.89
N VAL A 178 -6.31 1.07 -1.71
CA VAL A 178 -7.41 0.77 -2.64
C VAL A 178 -6.93 0.64 -4.10
N SER A 179 -5.75 0.05 -4.29
CA SER A 179 -5.20 -0.31 -5.60
C SER A 179 -5.68 -1.69 -6.09
N GLY A 180 -5.23 -2.12 -7.26
CA GLY A 180 -5.59 -3.41 -7.84
C GLY A 180 -7.08 -3.50 -8.17
N THR A 181 -7.67 -4.63 -7.86
CA THR A 181 -9.07 -4.92 -8.18
C THR A 181 -10.05 -3.93 -7.56
N TYR A 182 -9.72 -3.29 -6.43
CA TYR A 182 -10.58 -2.26 -5.84
C TYR A 182 -10.93 -1.12 -6.81
N MET A 183 -10.01 -0.75 -7.69
CA MET A 183 -10.24 0.29 -8.70
C MET A 183 -10.61 -0.31 -10.06
N GLN A 184 -10.05 -1.48 -10.41
CA GLN A 184 -10.26 -2.12 -11.70
C GLN A 184 -11.71 -2.57 -11.95
N VAL A 185 -12.48 -2.77 -10.89
CA VAL A 185 -13.92 -3.07 -11.00
C VAL A 185 -14.78 -1.83 -11.25
N LEU A 186 -14.19 -0.69 -11.53
CA LEU A 186 -14.86 0.58 -11.85
C LEU A 186 -15.88 0.96 -10.75
N PRO A 187 -15.47 1.23 -9.51
CA PRO A 187 -16.38 1.69 -8.48
C PRO A 187 -16.89 3.11 -8.80
N ARG A 188 -18.06 3.46 -8.28
CA ARG A 188 -18.53 4.84 -8.29
C ARG A 188 -17.68 5.67 -7.32
N VAL A 189 -17.10 6.77 -7.81
CA VAL A 189 -16.29 7.72 -7.04
C VAL A 189 -17.05 9.01 -6.87
N TYR A 190 -17.35 9.39 -5.65
CA TYR A 190 -18.06 10.63 -5.37
C TYR A 190 -17.61 11.30 -4.10
N SER A 191 -17.88 12.59 -3.94
CA SER A 191 -17.67 13.32 -2.71
C SER A 191 -19.02 13.69 -2.07
N ALA A 192 -19.00 13.87 -0.75
CA ALA A 192 -20.14 14.39 0.01
C ALA A 192 -19.67 15.42 1.04
N ALA A 193 -20.58 16.26 1.51
CA ALA A 193 -20.32 17.11 2.67
C ALA A 193 -19.98 16.27 3.91
N ALA A 194 -19.39 16.89 4.93
CA ALA A 194 -18.94 16.19 6.14
C ALA A 194 -20.08 15.45 6.88
N ASP A 195 -21.31 15.91 6.74
CA ASP A 195 -22.52 15.30 7.29
C ASP A 195 -23.12 14.19 6.39
N GLY A 196 -22.50 13.93 5.24
CA GLY A 196 -22.93 12.94 4.27
C GLY A 196 -23.95 13.44 3.24
N SER A 197 -24.39 14.69 3.31
CA SER A 197 -25.27 15.31 2.32
C SER A 197 -24.49 15.77 1.08
N ASP A 198 -25.23 16.28 0.06
CA ASP A 198 -24.66 16.86 -1.14
C ASP A 198 -23.69 15.92 -1.86
N GLU A 199 -24.13 14.70 -2.18
CA GLU A 199 -23.36 13.73 -2.95
C GLU A 199 -23.13 14.23 -4.38
N ARG A 200 -21.90 14.05 -4.88
CA ARG A 200 -21.49 14.56 -6.18
C ARG A 200 -20.40 13.69 -6.81
N GLU A 201 -20.60 13.23 -8.02
CA GLU A 201 -19.59 12.56 -8.85
C GLU A 201 -18.63 13.58 -9.45
N PHE A 202 -17.74 14.13 -8.63
CA PHE A 202 -16.88 15.28 -8.95
C PHE A 202 -15.86 15.01 -10.05
N LEU A 203 -15.55 13.76 -10.36
CA LEU A 203 -14.66 13.44 -11.47
C LEU A 203 -15.22 13.91 -12.80
N MET A 204 -16.54 13.87 -12.99
CA MET A 204 -17.22 14.34 -14.20
C MET A 204 -17.17 15.86 -14.41
N ASP A 205 -16.78 16.63 -13.40
CA ASP A 205 -16.50 18.07 -13.61
C ASP A 205 -15.20 18.30 -14.38
N PHE A 206 -14.27 17.36 -14.29
CA PHE A 206 -12.98 17.43 -14.96
C PHE A 206 -12.99 16.66 -16.29
N PHE A 207 -13.50 15.43 -16.26
CA PHE A 207 -13.59 14.58 -17.44
C PHE A 207 -14.85 14.92 -18.24
N THR A 208 -14.68 15.22 -19.52
CA THR A 208 -15.79 15.47 -20.43
C THR A 208 -16.37 14.20 -21.05
N ASP A 209 -15.64 13.08 -20.91
CA ASP A 209 -16.01 11.75 -21.40
C ASP A 209 -15.95 10.74 -20.27
N ALA A 210 -17.07 10.07 -20.01
CA ALA A 210 -17.19 9.04 -18.99
C ALA A 210 -16.27 7.84 -19.27
N HIS A 211 -16.05 7.47 -20.53
CA HIS A 211 -15.20 6.34 -20.91
C HIS A 211 -13.72 6.63 -20.63
N ASP A 212 -13.26 7.87 -20.89
CA ASP A 212 -11.90 8.30 -20.49
C ASP A 212 -11.74 8.29 -18.98
N MET A 213 -12.71 8.82 -18.23
CA MET A 213 -12.72 8.79 -16.77
C MET A 213 -12.64 7.37 -16.23
N LEU A 214 -13.50 6.47 -16.71
CA LEU A 214 -13.54 5.07 -16.28
C LEU A 214 -12.27 4.30 -16.65
N SER A 215 -11.71 4.58 -17.82
CA SER A 215 -10.43 4.00 -18.24
C SER A 215 -9.29 4.42 -17.32
N LYS A 216 -9.22 5.70 -16.92
CA LYS A 216 -8.24 6.18 -15.96
C LYS A 216 -8.50 5.65 -14.55
N LEU A 217 -9.75 5.48 -14.18
CA LEU A 217 -10.11 4.83 -12.91
C LEU A 217 -9.61 3.36 -12.88
N PHE A 218 -9.82 2.63 -13.97
CA PHE A 218 -9.24 1.29 -14.13
C PHE A 218 -7.72 1.30 -14.01
N LEU A 219 -7.04 2.22 -14.71
CA LEU A 219 -5.59 2.34 -14.65
C LEU A 219 -5.08 2.63 -13.24
N LYS A 220 -5.86 3.30 -12.38
CA LYS A 220 -5.51 3.55 -10.99
C LYS A 220 -5.32 2.27 -10.18
N GLY A 221 -5.86 1.15 -10.62
CA GLY A 221 -5.65 -0.15 -10.01
C GLY A 221 -4.18 -0.59 -10.00
N TYR A 222 -3.37 -0.18 -10.97
CA TYR A 222 -1.95 -0.52 -11.02
C TYR A 222 -1.01 0.68 -11.23
N GLN A 223 -1.49 1.83 -11.73
CA GLN A 223 -0.74 3.09 -11.75
C GLN A 223 -0.81 3.75 -10.36
N TRP A 224 -0.26 3.07 -9.41
CA TRP A 224 -0.22 3.47 -8.02
C TRP A 224 1.22 3.27 -7.53
N PRO A 225 1.81 4.16 -6.76
CA PRO A 225 1.30 5.41 -6.19
C PRO A 225 1.23 6.57 -7.18
N PHE A 226 0.98 7.80 -6.68
CA PHE A 226 0.99 9.02 -7.49
C PHE A 226 2.31 9.18 -8.26
N ASP A 227 2.18 9.52 -9.53
CA ASP A 227 3.30 9.84 -10.41
C ASP A 227 2.98 11.11 -11.22
N VAL A 228 3.73 12.18 -11.01
CA VAL A 228 3.50 13.46 -11.68
C VAL A 228 3.53 13.33 -13.22
N ARG A 229 4.28 12.37 -13.76
CA ARG A 229 4.38 12.09 -15.20
C ARG A 229 3.08 11.50 -15.78
N LYS A 230 2.20 10.99 -14.91
CA LYS A 230 0.92 10.37 -15.26
C LYS A 230 -0.29 11.24 -14.91
N VAL A 231 -0.07 12.53 -14.71
CA VAL A 231 -1.16 13.48 -14.47
C VAL A 231 -1.90 13.80 -15.76
N ALA A 232 -1.17 14.06 -16.86
CA ALA A 232 -1.80 14.43 -18.12
C ALA A 232 -2.51 13.25 -18.82
N ASP A 233 -1.80 12.14 -18.98
CA ASP A 233 -2.27 11.01 -19.81
C ASP A 233 -2.55 9.73 -19.01
N GLY A 234 -2.36 9.76 -17.70
CA GLY A 234 -2.54 8.60 -16.81
C GLY A 234 -3.58 8.84 -15.72
N SER A 235 -3.55 7.97 -14.73
CA SER A 235 -4.54 7.97 -13.65
C SER A 235 -4.21 8.88 -12.47
N SER A 236 -3.00 9.49 -12.41
CA SER A 236 -2.57 10.30 -11.25
C SER A 236 -3.33 11.63 -11.14
N ILE A 237 -4.06 12.04 -12.16
CA ILE A 237 -5.00 13.15 -12.06
C ILE A 237 -6.11 12.87 -11.02
N ILE A 238 -6.54 11.61 -10.90
CA ILE A 238 -7.58 11.21 -9.93
C ILE A 238 -7.09 11.46 -8.50
N ASP A 239 -5.81 11.20 -8.19
CA ASP A 239 -5.23 11.51 -6.86
C ASP A 239 -5.35 13.00 -6.53
N ILE A 240 -5.06 13.86 -7.52
CA ILE A 240 -5.16 15.32 -7.35
C ILE A 240 -6.61 15.74 -7.12
N LEU A 241 -7.56 15.22 -7.91
CA LEU A 241 -8.98 15.56 -7.79
C LEU A 241 -9.54 15.12 -6.44
N VAL A 242 -9.18 13.92 -5.95
CA VAL A 242 -9.54 13.46 -4.60
C VAL A 242 -8.97 14.40 -3.54
N TYR A 243 -7.70 14.76 -3.64
CA TYR A 243 -7.06 15.69 -2.71
C TYR A 243 -7.75 17.06 -2.69
N LEU A 244 -8.10 17.60 -3.86
CA LEU A 244 -8.78 18.89 -3.96
C LEU A 244 -10.18 18.85 -3.31
N GLU A 245 -10.91 17.74 -3.42
CA GLU A 245 -12.20 17.58 -2.72
C GLU A 245 -12.00 17.55 -1.19
N THR A 246 -10.99 16.82 -0.70
CA THR A 246 -10.71 16.81 0.75
C THR A 246 -10.27 18.18 1.27
N CYS A 247 -9.51 18.96 0.48
CA CYS A 247 -9.16 20.36 0.82
C CYS A 247 -10.38 21.28 0.95
N LYS A 248 -11.49 20.97 0.27
CA LYS A 248 -12.77 21.68 0.42
C LYS A 248 -13.54 21.28 1.68
N GLY A 249 -12.99 20.38 2.51
CA GLY A 249 -13.66 19.81 3.68
C GLY A 249 -14.71 18.74 3.34
N ARG A 250 -14.70 18.23 2.13
CA ARG A 250 -15.58 17.15 1.70
C ARG A 250 -14.93 15.78 1.96
N LYS A 251 -15.73 14.75 2.06
CA LYS A 251 -15.30 13.36 2.15
C LYS A 251 -15.46 12.69 0.81
N VAL A 252 -14.50 11.86 0.42
CA VAL A 252 -14.54 11.12 -0.84
C VAL A 252 -14.78 9.64 -0.56
N TYR A 253 -15.59 9.01 -1.43
CA TYR A 253 -16.01 7.62 -1.24
C TYR A 253 -15.83 6.81 -2.52
N LEU A 254 -15.49 5.53 -2.32
CA LEU A 254 -15.74 4.46 -3.29
C LEU A 254 -17.06 3.78 -2.93
N ASP A 255 -17.93 3.64 -3.91
CA ASP A 255 -19.17 2.91 -3.76
C ASP A 255 -19.21 1.76 -4.77
N TYR A 256 -19.34 0.55 -4.26
CA TYR A 256 -19.36 -0.65 -5.08
C TYR A 256 -20.78 -1.14 -5.40
N ARG A 257 -21.81 -0.54 -4.81
CA ARG A 257 -23.22 -0.96 -4.91
C ARG A 257 -23.86 -0.55 -6.25
N THR A 258 -23.41 0.56 -6.79
CA THR A 258 -23.95 1.15 -8.03
C THR A 258 -22.83 1.43 -9.03
N ASN A 259 -23.15 1.34 -10.31
CA ASN A 259 -22.24 1.74 -11.36
C ASN A 259 -22.03 3.26 -11.38
N PRO A 260 -20.82 3.73 -11.75
CA PRO A 260 -20.57 5.16 -11.99
C PRO A 260 -21.35 5.68 -13.21
N ALA A 261 -21.43 7.01 -13.35
CA ALA A 261 -22.11 7.69 -14.45
C ALA A 261 -23.56 7.19 -14.66
N ASP A 262 -24.30 7.00 -13.55
CA ASP A 262 -25.67 6.46 -13.53
C ASP A 262 -25.86 5.13 -14.28
N GLY A 263 -24.75 4.40 -14.51
CA GLY A 263 -24.71 3.15 -15.28
C GLY A 263 -24.70 3.34 -16.79
N GLU A 264 -24.65 4.57 -17.28
CA GLU A 264 -24.63 4.91 -18.69
C GLU A 264 -23.19 4.86 -19.25
N PHE A 265 -22.65 3.67 -19.46
CA PHE A 265 -21.39 3.45 -20.17
C PHE A 265 -21.36 2.09 -20.87
N SER A 266 -20.50 1.98 -21.88
CA SER A 266 -20.21 0.72 -22.58
C SER A 266 -18.79 0.28 -22.28
N TYR A 267 -18.60 -1.01 -21.97
CA TYR A 267 -17.24 -1.57 -21.80
C TYR A 267 -16.43 -1.52 -23.10
N ASP A 268 -17.09 -1.58 -24.26
CA ASP A 268 -16.44 -1.56 -25.57
C ASP A 268 -15.80 -0.19 -25.88
N ASP A 269 -16.28 0.87 -25.23
CA ASP A 269 -15.79 2.23 -25.42
C ASP A 269 -14.64 2.60 -24.47
N LEU A 270 -14.27 1.70 -23.55
CA LEU A 270 -13.10 1.89 -22.68
C LEU A 270 -11.80 1.80 -23.50
N LEU A 271 -10.74 2.42 -22.97
CA LEU A 271 -9.41 2.26 -23.56
C LEU A 271 -9.05 0.77 -23.70
N PRO A 272 -8.31 0.37 -24.75
CA PRO A 272 -8.06 -1.03 -25.08
C PRO A 272 -7.53 -1.85 -23.91
N GLU A 273 -6.67 -1.28 -23.08
CA GLU A 273 -6.10 -1.98 -21.92
C GLU A 273 -7.16 -2.34 -20.87
N ALA A 274 -8.08 -1.44 -20.58
CA ALA A 274 -9.16 -1.66 -19.62
C ALA A 274 -10.18 -2.67 -20.20
N HIS A 275 -10.58 -2.47 -21.44
CA HIS A 275 -11.50 -3.36 -22.15
C HIS A 275 -10.96 -4.81 -22.23
N GLU A 276 -9.75 -4.99 -22.72
CA GLU A 276 -9.13 -6.33 -22.85
C GLU A 276 -8.98 -7.04 -21.50
N TYR A 277 -8.60 -6.29 -20.46
CA TYR A 277 -8.44 -6.85 -19.14
C TYR A 277 -9.77 -7.33 -18.56
N LEU A 278 -10.80 -6.47 -18.57
CA LEU A 278 -12.12 -6.80 -18.03
C LEU A 278 -12.79 -7.93 -18.82
N THR A 279 -12.65 -7.93 -20.15
CA THR A 279 -13.16 -9.00 -21.01
C THR A 279 -12.47 -10.33 -20.70
N ARG A 280 -11.13 -10.34 -20.58
CA ARG A 280 -10.38 -11.54 -20.23
C ARG A 280 -10.69 -12.05 -18.83
N ALA A 281 -10.94 -11.15 -17.88
CA ALA A 281 -11.36 -11.49 -16.54
C ALA A 281 -12.82 -11.96 -16.46
N GLY A 282 -13.60 -11.82 -17.54
CA GLY A 282 -15.03 -12.11 -17.53
C GLY A 282 -15.82 -11.15 -16.64
N ALA A 283 -15.37 -9.89 -16.52
CA ALA A 283 -15.89 -8.90 -15.56
C ALA A 283 -16.65 -7.74 -16.23
N CYS A 284 -17.14 -7.94 -17.46
CA CYS A 284 -17.98 -6.95 -18.16
C CYS A 284 -19.46 -7.17 -17.86
N PHE A 285 -19.86 -7.11 -16.59
CA PHE A 285 -21.24 -7.34 -16.14
C PHE A 285 -21.57 -6.63 -14.83
N GLY A 286 -22.86 -6.52 -14.50
CA GLY A 286 -23.41 -6.21 -13.19
C GLY A 286 -22.88 -4.91 -12.56
N THR A 287 -22.80 -4.93 -11.24
CA THR A 287 -22.33 -3.84 -10.38
C THR A 287 -20.86 -4.02 -9.99
N PRO A 288 -20.17 -2.97 -9.52
CA PRO A 288 -18.80 -3.07 -9.04
C PRO A 288 -18.59 -4.15 -7.97
N ILE A 289 -19.53 -4.33 -7.04
CA ILE A 289 -19.40 -5.35 -5.99
C ILE A 289 -19.49 -6.77 -6.56
N GLU A 290 -20.35 -7.00 -7.56
CA GLU A 290 -20.45 -8.30 -8.22
C GLU A 290 -19.18 -8.61 -9.00
N ARG A 291 -18.60 -7.62 -9.68
CA ARG A 291 -17.31 -7.75 -10.34
C ARG A 291 -16.18 -7.99 -9.34
N LEU A 292 -16.19 -7.29 -8.20
CA LEU A 292 -15.18 -7.48 -7.15
C LEU A 292 -15.29 -8.88 -6.54
N ALA A 293 -16.48 -9.37 -6.27
CA ALA A 293 -16.70 -10.74 -5.79
C ALA A 293 -16.19 -11.77 -6.79
N HIS A 294 -16.46 -11.56 -8.09
CA HIS A 294 -15.99 -12.45 -9.17
C HIS A 294 -14.46 -12.48 -9.29
N MET A 295 -13.82 -11.31 -9.22
CA MET A 295 -12.38 -11.17 -9.46
C MET A 295 -11.54 -11.40 -8.21
N ASN A 296 -12.05 -11.03 -7.02
CA ASN A 296 -11.24 -11.00 -5.79
C ASN A 296 -12.14 -11.00 -4.53
N GLN A 297 -12.87 -12.08 -4.29
CA GLN A 297 -13.68 -12.22 -3.07
C GLN A 297 -12.89 -11.92 -1.78
N PRO A 298 -11.59 -12.34 -1.62
CA PRO A 298 -10.81 -12.00 -0.43
C PRO A 298 -10.68 -10.50 -0.15
N ALA A 299 -10.82 -9.64 -1.16
CA ALA A 299 -10.82 -8.19 -0.98
C ALA A 299 -12.08 -7.69 -0.23
N ILE A 300 -13.24 -8.31 -0.49
CA ILE A 300 -14.49 -8.04 0.23
C ILE A 300 -14.38 -8.58 1.66
N ASP A 301 -13.94 -9.83 1.81
CA ASP A 301 -13.81 -10.50 3.11
C ASP A 301 -12.85 -9.75 4.04
N PHE A 302 -11.82 -9.11 3.48
CA PHE A 302 -10.89 -8.27 4.22
C PHE A 302 -11.60 -7.11 4.92
N TYR A 303 -12.44 -6.35 4.22
CA TYR A 303 -13.19 -5.24 4.80
C TYR A 303 -14.28 -5.73 5.75
N LEU A 304 -15.00 -6.77 5.38
CA LEU A 304 -16.03 -7.38 6.23
C LEU A 304 -15.46 -7.83 7.58
N SER A 305 -14.28 -8.45 7.58
CA SER A 305 -13.59 -8.87 8.82
C SER A 305 -13.19 -7.71 9.73
N ARG A 306 -13.28 -6.48 9.24
CA ARG A 306 -12.98 -5.23 9.96
C ARG A 306 -14.21 -4.35 10.20
N GLY A 307 -15.38 -4.91 9.97
CA GLY A 307 -16.67 -4.27 10.24
C GLY A 307 -17.15 -3.32 9.14
N VAL A 308 -16.60 -3.40 7.93
CA VAL A 308 -17.07 -2.65 6.76
C VAL A 308 -17.60 -3.62 5.71
N ASP A 309 -18.91 -3.60 5.46
CA ASP A 309 -19.55 -4.41 4.44
C ASP A 309 -19.71 -3.65 3.13
N LEU A 310 -18.85 -3.94 2.15
CA LEU A 310 -18.88 -3.28 0.84
C LEU A 310 -20.14 -3.58 0.02
N HIS A 311 -20.99 -4.57 0.42
CA HIS A 311 -22.30 -4.79 -0.21
C HIS A 311 -23.33 -3.74 0.21
N SER A 312 -23.18 -3.17 1.39
CA SER A 312 -24.16 -2.24 1.97
C SER A 312 -23.60 -0.86 2.29
N GLU A 313 -22.28 -0.73 2.39
CA GLU A 313 -21.62 0.49 2.83
C GLU A 313 -20.67 1.06 1.77
N LYS A 314 -20.52 2.39 1.78
CA LYS A 314 -19.52 3.12 1.04
C LYS A 314 -18.19 3.15 1.78
N LEU A 315 -17.08 3.18 1.05
CA LEU A 315 -15.75 3.19 1.61
C LEU A 315 -15.13 4.59 1.53
N GLU A 316 -14.92 5.25 2.66
CA GLU A 316 -14.23 6.55 2.69
C GLU A 316 -12.77 6.39 2.29
N ILE A 317 -12.31 7.23 1.36
CA ILE A 317 -10.94 7.26 0.85
C ILE A 317 -10.34 8.65 0.94
N ALA A 318 -9.01 8.70 1.00
CA ALA A 318 -8.23 9.93 0.91
C ALA A 318 -6.92 9.69 0.16
N LEU A 319 -6.23 10.78 -0.20
CA LEU A 319 -4.84 10.71 -0.63
C LEU A 319 -3.96 10.54 0.60
N CYS A 320 -3.43 9.35 0.78
CA CYS A 320 -2.68 8.95 1.97
C CYS A 320 -1.19 8.80 1.69
N SER A 321 -0.37 9.11 2.70
CA SER A 321 1.04 8.78 2.66
C SER A 321 1.23 7.27 2.67
N GLN A 322 2.11 6.77 1.80
CA GLN A 322 2.35 5.35 1.59
C GLN A 322 3.67 4.92 2.23
N HIS A 323 4.77 5.45 1.74
CA HIS A 323 6.10 5.23 2.27
C HIS A 323 7.08 6.25 1.69
N ASN A 324 8.26 6.33 2.27
CA ASN A 324 9.37 7.04 1.69
C ASN A 324 10.02 6.16 0.60
N ASN A 325 10.30 6.72 -0.56
CA ASN A 325 10.85 6.00 -1.69
C ASN A 325 12.33 6.36 -1.89
N GLY A 326 13.18 5.37 -1.82
CA GLY A 326 14.60 5.51 -2.12
C GLY A 326 15.47 5.93 -0.93
N GLY A 327 14.99 5.70 0.28
CA GLY A 327 15.71 5.96 1.54
C GLY A 327 16.79 4.95 1.85
#